data_11a379d2155a4d48ccda562dc58e508e
#
_entry.id   11a379d2155a4d48ccda562dc58e508e
#
_cell.length_a   1.000
_cell.length_b   1.000
_cell.length_c   1.000
_cell.angle_alpha   90.00
_cell.angle_beta   90.00
_cell.angle_gamma   90.00
#
_symmetry.space_group_name_H-M   'P 1'
#
loop_
_entity.id
_entity.type
_entity.pdbx_description
1 polymer ?
#
loop_
_entity_poly.entity_id
_entity_poly.type
_entity_poly.pdbx_seq_one_letter_code
_entity_poly.pdbx_strand_id
1 'polypeptide(L)' 'MIRALQKADIERVVDIWLDTNLKAHNFIPGQYWKNNIDLVKEMLPQAEVYVYENDCQIEGFIGL' A
#
# COMPACT_ATOMS: atom_id res chain seq x y z
N MET A 1 15.69 -5.04 -1.44
CA MET A 1 16.27 -3.68 -1.48
C MET A 1 15.20 -2.66 -1.13
N ILE A 2 15.53 -1.73 -0.28
CA ILE A 2 14.60 -0.66 0.12
C ILE A 2 14.88 0.57 -0.74
N ARG A 3 13.84 1.13 -1.33
CA ARG A 3 13.95 2.33 -2.16
C ARG A 3 12.70 3.20 -2.02
N ALA A 4 12.81 4.45 -2.45
CA ALA A 4 11.68 5.37 -2.40
C ALA A 4 10.54 4.91 -3.32
N LEU A 5 9.31 5.19 -2.90
CA LEU A 5 8.12 4.91 -3.69
C LEU A 5 8.16 5.67 -5.01
N GLN A 6 7.82 5.00 -6.09
CA GLN A 6 7.66 5.60 -7.40
C GLN A 6 6.20 5.51 -7.83
N LYS A 7 5.80 6.35 -8.78
CA LYS A 7 4.42 6.39 -9.25
C LYS A 7 3.95 5.01 -9.74
N ALA A 8 4.81 4.27 -10.40
CA ALA A 8 4.49 2.93 -10.90
C ALA A 8 4.25 1.91 -9.79
N ASP A 9 4.68 2.19 -8.56
CA ASP A 9 4.55 1.28 -7.42
C ASP A 9 3.21 1.43 -6.68
N ILE A 10 2.47 2.50 -6.94
CA ILE A 10 1.28 2.85 -6.14
C ILE A 10 0.24 1.74 -6.18
N GLU A 11 -0.04 1.18 -7.35
CA GLU A 11 -1.02 0.10 -7.49
C GLU A 11 -0.64 -1.11 -6.64
N ARG A 12 0.62 -1.50 -6.67
CA ARG A 12 1.10 -2.65 -5.90
C ARG A 12 1.07 -2.38 -4.40
N VAL A 13 1.45 -1.18 -4.00
CA VAL A 13 1.43 -0.79 -2.57
C VAL A 13 0.00 -0.77 -2.06
N VAL A 14 -0.95 -0.27 -2.85
CA VAL A 14 -2.37 -0.28 -2.47
C VAL A 14 -2.88 -1.72 -2.33
N ASP A 15 -2.48 -2.62 -3.22
CA ASP A 15 -2.86 -4.03 -3.12
C ASP A 15 -2.37 -4.64 -1.80
N ILE A 16 -1.12 -4.38 -1.43
CA ILE A 16 -0.55 -4.87 -0.16
C ILE A 16 -1.29 -4.27 1.03
N TRP A 17 -1.54 -2.96 0.99
CA TRP A 17 -2.27 -2.26 2.03
C TRP A 17 -3.65 -2.86 2.25
N LEU A 18 -4.40 -3.06 1.16
CA LEU A 18 -5.74 -3.60 1.23
C LEU A 18 -5.74 -5.04 1.76
N ASP A 19 -4.88 -5.89 1.22
CA ASP A 19 -4.79 -7.30 1.62
C ASP A 19 -4.44 -7.43 3.10
N THR A 20 -3.46 -6.67 3.56
CA THR A 20 -3.03 -6.68 4.94
C THR A 20 -4.15 -6.25 5.89
N ASN A 21 -4.86 -5.18 5.54
CA ASN A 21 -5.95 -4.68 6.39
C ASN A 21 -7.15 -5.62 6.39
N LEU A 22 -7.48 -6.24 5.28
CA LEU A 22 -8.56 -7.22 5.22
C LEU A 22 -8.28 -8.43 6.11
N LYS A 23 -7.02 -8.85 6.18
CA LYS A 23 -6.62 -9.99 7.02
C LYS A 23 -6.50 -9.63 8.48
N ALA A 24 -5.93 -8.46 8.79
CA ALA A 24 -5.68 -8.04 10.17
C ALA A 24 -6.93 -7.53 10.87
N HIS A 25 -7.89 -7.02 10.13
CA HIS A 25 -9.10 -6.39 10.68
C HIS A 25 -10.35 -6.99 10.06
N ASN A 26 -10.47 -8.32 10.13
CA ASN A 26 -11.56 -9.05 9.49
C ASN A 26 -12.94 -8.76 10.10
N PHE A 27 -12.98 -8.11 11.27
CA PHE A 27 -14.22 -7.68 11.90
C PHE A 27 -14.78 -6.38 11.28
N ILE A 28 -13.98 -5.68 10.46
CA ILE A 28 -14.42 -4.48 9.76
C ILE A 28 -14.84 -4.89 8.36
N PRO A 29 -16.04 -4.46 7.87
CA PRO A 29 -16.48 -4.83 6.52
C PRO A 29 -15.45 -4.46 5.46
N GLY A 30 -15.20 -5.37 4.52
CA GLY A 30 -14.25 -5.15 3.44
C GLY A 30 -14.55 -3.89 2.62
N GLN A 31 -15.83 -3.52 2.52
CA GLN A 31 -16.24 -2.31 1.80
C GLN A 31 -15.63 -1.04 2.40
N TYR A 32 -15.44 -1.01 3.71
CA TYR A 32 -14.78 0.12 4.38
C TYR A 32 -13.38 0.37 3.81
N TRP A 33 -12.58 -0.71 3.68
CA TRP A 33 -11.24 -0.60 3.13
C TRP A 33 -11.24 -0.22 1.67
N LYS A 34 -12.15 -0.81 0.90
CA LYS A 34 -12.28 -0.51 -0.53
C LYS A 34 -12.68 0.94 -0.79
N ASN A 35 -13.53 1.50 0.07
CA ASN A 35 -13.95 2.89 -0.06
C ASN A 35 -12.82 3.88 0.20
N ASN A 36 -11.74 3.44 0.86
CA ASN A 36 -10.59 4.29 1.16
C ASN A 36 -9.45 4.15 0.16
N ILE A 37 -9.58 3.26 -0.83
CA ILE A 37 -8.51 3.02 -1.81
C ILE A 37 -8.14 4.31 -2.56
N ASP A 38 -9.12 5.06 -3.03
CA ASP A 38 -8.85 6.29 -3.78
C ASP A 38 -8.13 7.32 -2.94
N LEU A 39 -8.51 7.44 -1.67
CA LEU A 39 -7.84 8.33 -0.74
C LEU A 39 -6.38 7.91 -0.51
N VAL A 40 -6.15 6.62 -0.32
CA VAL A 40 -4.79 6.11 -0.13
C VAL A 40 -3.94 6.36 -1.38
N LYS A 41 -4.48 6.13 -2.57
CA LYS A 41 -3.77 6.41 -3.82
C LYS A 41 -3.40 7.89 -3.97
N GLU A 42 -4.27 8.77 -3.50
CA GLU A 42 -4.01 10.21 -3.54
C GLU A 42 -2.94 10.62 -2.53
N MET A 43 -2.92 9.99 -1.35
CA MET A 43 -2.02 10.36 -0.27
C MET A 43 -0.61 9.80 -0.44
N LEU A 44 -0.47 8.62 -1.04
CA LEU A 44 0.82 7.95 -1.16
C LEU A 44 1.91 8.80 -1.83
N PRO A 45 1.63 9.48 -2.97
CA PRO A 45 2.67 10.28 -3.61
C PRO A 45 3.08 11.50 -2.80
N GLN A 46 2.28 11.92 -1.84
CA GLN A 46 2.55 13.10 -1.02
C GLN A 46 3.25 12.74 0.30
N ALA A 47 3.28 11.46 0.65
CA ALA A 47 3.90 10.98 1.88
C ALA A 47 5.31 10.48 1.60
N GLU A 48 6.13 10.42 2.65
CA GLU A 48 7.45 9.80 2.57
C GLU A 48 7.28 8.30 2.74
N VAL A 49 7.28 7.56 1.64
CA VAL A 49 7.04 6.12 1.62
C VAL A 49 8.20 5.42 0.95
N TYR A 50 8.64 4.33 1.55
CA TYR A 50 9.68 3.45 1.01
C TYR A 50 9.10 2.06 0.79
N VAL A 51 9.58 1.40 -0.25
CA VAL A 51 9.15 0.04 -0.59
C VAL A 51 10.30 -0.94 -0.47
N TYR A 52 9.99 -2.16 -0.10
CA TYR A 52 10.95 -3.27 -0.13
C TYR A 52 10.74 -4.06 -1.42
N GLU A 53 11.74 -4.04 -2.28
CA GLU A 53 11.70 -4.72 -3.57
C GLU A 53 12.67 -5.90 -3.57
N ASN A 54 12.19 -7.06 -4.04
CA ASN A 54 12.99 -8.25 -4.17
C ASN A 54 12.59 -8.97 -5.47
N ASP A 55 13.57 -9.31 -6.30
CA ASP A 55 13.35 -9.98 -7.60
C ASP A 55 12.32 -9.24 -8.45
N CYS A 56 12.45 -7.92 -8.53
CA CYS A 56 11.55 -7.04 -9.30
C CYS A 56 10.11 -7.03 -8.79
N GLN A 57 9.90 -7.49 -7.55
CA GLN A 57 8.56 -7.48 -6.94
C GLN A 57 8.60 -6.72 -5.62
N ILE A 58 7.56 -5.91 -5.39
CA ILE A 58 7.40 -5.21 -4.13
C ILE A 58 6.75 -6.15 -3.13
N GLU A 59 7.41 -6.37 -2.01
CA GLU A 59 6.93 -7.28 -0.96
C GLU A 59 6.39 -6.56 0.26
N GLY A 60 6.70 -5.27 0.41
CA GLY A 60 6.21 -4.49 1.53
C GLY A 60 6.51 -3.02 1.37
N PHE A 61 6.03 -2.22 2.31
CA PHE A 61 6.28 -0.78 2.32
C PHE A 61 6.22 -0.24 3.73
N ILE A 62 6.80 0.95 3.91
CA ILE A 62 6.76 1.67 5.18
C ILE A 62 6.56 3.16 4.90
N GLY A 63 5.67 3.79 5.66
CA GLY A 63 5.46 5.23 5.64
C GLY A 63 6.11 5.90 6.85
N LEU A 64 6.72 7.02 6.60
CA LEU A 64 7.36 7.80 7.66
C LEU A 64 6.60 9.10 7.96
#